data_e73419c75ceb1bea616a0f87f51ea7a8
#
_entry.id   e73419c75ceb1bea616a0f87f51ea7a8
#
_cell.length_a   1.000
_cell.length_b   1.000
_cell.length_c   1.000
_cell.angle_alpha   90.00
_cell.angle_beta   90.00
_cell.angle_gamma   90.00
#
_symmetry.space_group_name_H-M   'P 1'
#
loop_
_entity.id
_entity.type
_entity.pdbx_description
1 polymer ?
#
loop_
_entity_poly.entity_id
_entity_poly.type
_entity_poly.pdbx_seq_one_letter_code
_entity_poly.pdbx_strand_id
1 'polypeptide(L)'
;MKARHVLAQNADVVSAIGVALALVRETVERFIVTPRQEDILSIREEAYQAVLKMGADAASIEVQVEVDSRSNVVRATAFGAAGLTKTATARNEVPEAERLALVAQSLRVPPDKVEILAETPFFKVFGTVVMDKKLLGLLQSKHLALRTMDSKGVIRLQIKNGAVRETRAAEAEKAIIALAEEHASYGDAGKVIPNMMLLTGSKIIDLSGLLDTAQVVALARTELETAPPDSPTVVLAGLD
;
A
#
# COMPACT_ATOMS: atom_id res chain seq x y z
N MET A 1 54.57 5.72 3.24
CA MET A 1 53.55 6.30 4.14
C MET A 1 52.85 5.18 4.86
N LYS A 2 52.92 5.11 6.20
CA LYS A 2 52.16 4.12 6.99
C LYS A 2 50.80 4.74 7.32
N ALA A 3 49.74 4.25 6.71
CA ALA A 3 48.39 4.67 7.06
C ALA A 3 47.99 4.05 8.43
N ARG A 4 47.51 4.92 9.34
CA ARG A 4 47.01 4.51 10.64
C ARG A 4 45.52 4.19 10.50
N HIS A 5 45.17 2.93 10.61
CA HIS A 5 43.74 2.54 10.70
C HIS A 5 43.20 2.90 12.09
N VAL A 6 42.18 3.75 12.13
CA VAL A 6 41.43 4.07 13.34
C VAL A 6 40.05 3.44 13.16
N LEU A 7 39.73 2.41 13.94
CA LEU A 7 38.39 1.90 14.05
C LEU A 7 37.57 2.86 14.94
N ALA A 8 36.50 3.42 14.40
CA ALA A 8 35.59 4.25 15.18
C ALA A 8 34.89 3.36 16.23
N GLN A 9 34.74 3.88 17.47
CA GLN A 9 33.89 3.26 18.46
C GLN A 9 32.46 3.13 17.88
N ASN A 10 31.86 1.95 17.97
CA ASN A 10 30.53 1.60 17.41
C ASN A 10 30.49 1.52 15.87
N ALA A 11 31.59 1.13 15.20
CA ALA A 11 31.61 0.94 13.75
C ALA A 11 30.51 -0.05 13.29
N ASP A 12 30.12 -0.99 14.13
CA ASP A 12 29.12 -2.04 13.90
C ASP A 12 27.70 -1.45 13.77
N VAL A 13 27.41 -0.29 14.40
CA VAL A 13 26.11 0.37 14.34
C VAL A 13 26.01 1.48 13.31
N VAL A 14 27.13 1.88 12.68
CA VAL A 14 27.13 2.94 11.66
C VAL A 14 26.26 2.57 10.46
N SER A 15 26.27 1.31 10.03
CA SER A 15 25.41 0.80 8.96
C SER A 15 23.93 0.83 9.35
N ALA A 16 23.61 0.44 10.58
CA ALA A 16 22.25 0.48 11.11
C ALA A 16 21.72 1.92 11.26
N ILE A 17 22.58 2.85 11.66
CA ILE A 17 22.23 4.30 11.72
C ILE A 17 22.03 4.84 10.31
N GLY A 18 22.85 4.45 9.34
CA GLY A 18 22.70 4.86 7.94
C GLY A 18 21.37 4.40 7.33
N VAL A 19 20.94 3.17 7.64
CA VAL A 19 19.62 2.65 7.23
C VAL A 19 18.48 3.39 7.96
N ALA A 20 18.70 3.74 9.23
CA ALA A 20 17.72 4.51 10.02
C ALA A 20 17.48 5.93 9.49
N LEU A 21 18.45 6.49 8.76
CA LEU A 21 18.38 7.80 8.12
C LEU A 21 18.01 7.68 6.63
N ALA A 22 17.74 6.49 6.11
CA ALA A 22 17.32 6.31 4.73
C ALA A 22 15.99 7.02 4.50
N LEU A 23 15.97 7.90 3.51
CA LEU A 23 14.76 8.55 3.04
C LEU A 23 14.15 7.72 1.90
N VAL A 24 12.89 7.39 2.06
CA VAL A 24 12.06 6.90 0.95
C VAL A 24 11.59 8.12 0.17
N ARG A 25 11.71 8.09 -1.14
CA ARG A 25 11.31 9.18 -2.02
C ARG A 25 10.55 8.62 -3.22
N GLU A 26 9.47 9.30 -3.58
CA GLU A 26 8.70 9.03 -4.79
C GLU A 26 8.30 10.35 -5.47
N THR A 27 8.20 10.32 -6.79
CA THR A 27 7.82 11.48 -7.59
C THR A 27 6.71 11.07 -8.56
N VAL A 28 5.60 11.77 -8.47
CA VAL A 28 4.45 11.62 -9.38
C VAL A 28 4.40 12.84 -10.30
N GLU A 29 4.29 12.59 -11.60
CA GLU A 29 4.16 13.65 -12.61
C GLU A 29 2.86 13.48 -13.38
N ARG A 30 2.21 14.61 -13.69
CA ARG A 30 0.99 14.60 -14.48
C ARG A 30 0.97 15.80 -15.44
N PHE A 31 0.61 15.55 -16.70
CA PHE A 31 0.41 16.62 -17.65
C PHE A 31 -0.98 17.22 -17.46
N ILE A 32 -1.04 18.50 -17.06
CA ILE A 32 -2.30 19.20 -16.80
C ILE A 32 -2.19 20.63 -17.34
N VAL A 33 -3.01 20.94 -18.33
CA VAL A 33 -3.13 22.30 -18.85
C VAL A 33 -3.99 23.11 -17.91
N THR A 34 -3.44 24.15 -17.30
CA THR A 34 -4.10 25.01 -16.31
C THR A 34 -4.60 24.21 -15.09
N PRO A 35 -3.67 23.74 -14.21
CA PRO A 35 -4.04 22.93 -13.06
C PRO A 35 -4.91 23.72 -12.08
N ARG A 36 -5.98 23.09 -11.61
CA ARG A 36 -6.85 23.60 -10.55
C ARG A 36 -6.34 23.16 -9.19
N GLN A 37 -6.85 23.77 -8.14
CA GLN A 37 -6.49 23.38 -6.77
C GLN A 37 -6.78 21.89 -6.47
N GLU A 38 -7.86 21.35 -7.05
CA GLU A 38 -8.24 19.94 -6.91
C GLU A 38 -7.19 19.01 -7.55
N ASP A 39 -6.64 19.39 -8.70
CA ASP A 39 -5.59 18.62 -9.38
C ASP A 39 -4.30 18.60 -8.54
N ILE A 40 -3.94 19.74 -7.94
CA ILE A 40 -2.76 19.88 -7.07
C ILE A 40 -2.94 19.02 -5.80
N LEU A 41 -4.12 19.04 -5.20
CA LEU A 41 -4.43 18.21 -4.01
C LEU A 41 -4.43 16.73 -4.35
N SER A 42 -4.95 16.35 -5.52
CA SER A 42 -4.98 14.96 -5.99
C SER A 42 -3.58 14.39 -6.19
N ILE A 43 -2.70 15.10 -6.91
CA ILE A 43 -1.35 14.62 -7.18
C ILE A 43 -0.48 14.62 -5.91
N ARG A 44 -0.72 15.57 -5.00
CA ARG A 44 -0.08 15.62 -3.68
C ARG A 44 -0.44 14.39 -2.85
N GLU A 45 -1.73 14.05 -2.80
CA GLU A 45 -2.21 12.88 -2.06
C GLU A 45 -1.66 11.59 -2.68
N GLU A 46 -1.61 11.50 -4.00
CA GLU A 46 -1.04 10.35 -4.70
C GLU A 46 0.43 10.13 -4.35
N ALA A 47 1.25 11.17 -4.37
CA ALA A 47 2.65 11.10 -3.97
C ALA A 47 2.82 10.73 -2.49
N TYR A 48 1.97 11.30 -1.60
CA TYR A 48 1.95 10.94 -0.18
C TYR A 48 1.66 9.46 0.02
N GLN A 49 0.62 8.94 -0.64
CA GLN A 49 0.23 7.54 -0.54
C GLN A 49 1.29 6.60 -1.13
N ALA A 50 1.98 6.99 -2.19
CA ALA A 50 3.05 6.21 -2.79
C ALA A 50 4.22 6.00 -1.78
N VAL A 51 4.70 7.08 -1.17
CA VAL A 51 5.78 7.00 -0.17
C VAL A 51 5.33 6.26 1.11
N LEU A 52 4.07 6.42 1.50
CA LEU A 52 3.49 5.71 2.63
C LEU A 52 3.45 4.18 2.39
N LYS A 53 3.06 3.75 1.18
CA LYS A 53 3.09 2.33 0.75
C LYS A 53 4.51 1.76 0.75
N MET A 54 5.50 2.56 0.37
CA MET A 54 6.93 2.18 0.39
C MET A 54 7.50 2.04 1.80
N GLY A 55 6.70 2.26 2.84
CA GLY A 55 7.09 2.05 4.23
C GLY A 55 7.69 3.27 4.93
N ALA A 56 7.45 4.47 4.41
CA ALA A 56 7.81 5.70 5.13
C ALA A 56 6.96 5.87 6.40
N ASP A 57 7.56 6.49 7.41
CA ASP A 57 6.83 6.89 8.62
C ASP A 57 5.90 8.06 8.28
N ALA A 58 4.60 7.86 8.46
CA ALA A 58 3.56 8.84 8.13
C ALA A 58 3.81 10.23 8.74
N ALA A 59 4.37 10.27 9.95
CA ALA A 59 4.68 11.51 10.65
C ALA A 59 5.89 12.27 10.05
N SER A 60 6.70 11.58 9.23
CA SER A 60 7.90 12.15 8.59
C SER A 60 7.70 12.49 7.12
N ILE A 61 6.53 12.20 6.55
CA ILE A 61 6.30 12.41 5.11
C ILE A 61 6.08 13.90 4.84
N GLU A 62 6.93 14.43 3.98
CA GLU A 62 6.79 15.75 3.38
C GLU A 62 6.49 15.63 1.89
N VAL A 63 5.62 16.49 1.37
CA VAL A 63 5.26 16.51 -0.05
C VAL A 63 5.49 17.92 -0.61
N GLN A 64 6.32 18.00 -1.62
CA GLN A 64 6.57 19.21 -2.40
C GLN A 64 5.85 19.12 -3.73
N VAL A 65 5.11 20.16 -4.10
CA VAL A 65 4.43 20.23 -5.40
C VAL A 65 5.01 21.39 -6.21
N GLU A 66 5.41 21.07 -7.43
CA GLU A 66 5.93 22.02 -8.41
C GLU A 66 5.00 22.06 -9.62
N VAL A 67 4.68 23.27 -10.09
CA VAL A 67 3.89 23.48 -11.30
C VAL A 67 4.75 24.15 -12.35
N ASP A 68 5.11 23.42 -13.40
CA ASP A 68 5.79 23.99 -14.55
C ASP A 68 4.77 24.38 -15.64
N SER A 69 4.44 25.65 -15.66
CA SER A 69 3.49 26.21 -16.63
C SER A 69 4.01 26.23 -18.07
N ARG A 70 5.30 26.03 -18.30
CA ARG A 70 5.86 26.00 -19.68
C ARG A 70 5.67 24.64 -20.31
N SER A 71 5.86 23.59 -19.55
CA SER A 71 5.67 22.21 -20.00
C SER A 71 4.27 21.66 -19.69
N ASN A 72 3.43 22.40 -18.97
CA ASN A 72 2.13 21.96 -18.44
C ASN A 72 2.25 20.70 -17.57
N VAL A 73 3.33 20.56 -16.81
CA VAL A 73 3.57 19.43 -15.93
C VAL A 73 3.39 19.88 -14.49
N VAL A 74 2.60 19.12 -13.75
CA VAL A 74 2.52 19.17 -12.29
C VAL A 74 3.29 17.99 -11.74
N ARG A 75 4.26 18.27 -10.88
CA ARG A 75 5.11 17.26 -10.24
C ARG A 75 4.91 17.32 -8.74
N ALA A 76 4.61 16.20 -8.12
CA ALA A 76 4.59 16.06 -6.67
C ALA A 76 5.71 15.10 -6.25
N THR A 77 6.63 15.57 -5.41
CA THR A 77 7.68 14.74 -4.82
C THR A 77 7.40 14.59 -3.34
N ALA A 78 7.16 13.36 -2.92
CA ALA A 78 7.05 12.99 -1.53
C ALA A 78 8.34 12.32 -1.04
N PHE A 79 8.72 12.60 0.19
CA PHE A 79 9.84 11.94 0.86
C PHE A 79 9.54 11.83 2.35
N GLY A 80 10.05 10.75 2.96
CA GLY A 80 9.87 10.50 4.37
C GLY A 80 10.94 9.55 4.89
N ALA A 81 11.18 9.57 6.19
CA ALA A 81 12.09 8.62 6.81
C ALA A 81 11.55 7.21 6.62
N ALA A 82 12.41 6.27 6.19
CA ALA A 82 12.04 4.86 6.20
C ALA A 82 11.63 4.49 7.64
N GLY A 83 10.38 4.05 7.79
CA GLY A 83 9.92 3.53 9.06
C GLY A 83 10.73 2.29 9.37
N LEU A 84 11.76 2.42 10.21
CA LEU A 84 12.48 1.26 10.70
C LEU A 84 11.45 0.32 11.29
N THR A 85 11.26 -0.80 10.65
CA THR A 85 10.66 -1.95 11.28
C THR A 85 11.64 -2.37 12.37
N LYS A 86 11.53 -1.73 13.54
CA LYS A 86 12.10 -2.33 14.74
C LYS A 86 11.47 -3.70 14.79
N THR A 87 12.29 -4.71 14.59
CA THR A 87 11.96 -6.10 14.93
C THR A 87 11.14 -6.02 16.21
N ALA A 88 9.89 -6.45 16.14
CA ALA A 88 8.87 -6.24 17.16
C ALA A 88 9.38 -6.57 18.56
N THR A 89 9.96 -5.59 19.20
CA THR A 89 9.99 -5.55 20.66
C THR A 89 8.63 -4.96 21.04
N ALA A 90 7.80 -5.78 21.63
CA ALA A 90 6.39 -5.68 21.97
C ALA A 90 5.96 -4.43 22.79
N ARG A 91 6.37 -3.22 22.41
CA ARG A 91 6.15 -2.03 23.26
C ARG A 91 5.38 -0.87 22.64
N ASN A 92 5.01 -0.92 21.36
CA ASN A 92 4.20 0.15 20.74
C ASN A 92 3.18 -0.36 19.73
N GLU A 93 2.67 -1.57 19.89
CA GLU A 93 1.55 -2.02 19.08
C GLU A 93 0.27 -1.35 19.59
N VAL A 94 -0.45 -0.71 18.69
CA VAL A 94 -1.79 -0.16 18.98
C VAL A 94 -2.71 -1.33 19.32
N PRO A 95 -3.44 -1.28 20.47
CA PRO A 95 -4.38 -2.34 20.83
C PRO A 95 -5.40 -2.61 19.73
N GLU A 96 -5.81 -3.86 19.59
CA GLU A 96 -6.73 -4.27 18.50
C GLU A 96 -8.04 -3.49 18.52
N ALA A 97 -8.60 -3.25 19.71
CA ALA A 97 -9.80 -2.44 19.86
C ALA A 97 -9.64 -1.01 19.32
N GLU A 98 -8.48 -0.41 19.52
CA GLU A 98 -8.17 0.92 19.00
C GLU A 98 -7.96 0.89 17.48
N ARG A 99 -7.32 -0.15 16.94
CA ARG A 99 -7.20 -0.37 15.48
C ARG A 99 -8.57 -0.50 14.83
N LEU A 100 -9.46 -1.30 15.42
CA LEU A 100 -10.85 -1.44 14.94
C LEU A 100 -11.59 -0.10 14.96
N ALA A 101 -11.42 0.70 16.02
CA ALA A 101 -12.04 2.03 16.10
C ALA A 101 -11.52 2.98 15.01
N LEU A 102 -10.21 3.02 14.75
CA LEU A 102 -9.61 3.84 13.70
C LEU A 102 -10.10 3.42 12.30
N VAL A 103 -10.17 2.12 12.04
CA VAL A 103 -10.69 1.59 10.77
C VAL A 103 -12.18 1.90 10.62
N ALA A 104 -12.97 1.69 11.66
CA ALA A 104 -14.39 2.00 11.66
C ALA A 104 -14.67 3.47 11.36
N GLN A 105 -13.88 4.37 11.95
CA GLN A 105 -13.91 5.80 11.66
C GLN A 105 -13.59 6.08 10.19
N SER A 106 -12.53 5.47 9.65
CA SER A 106 -12.13 5.61 8.23
C SER A 106 -13.20 5.10 7.27
N LEU A 107 -13.90 4.03 7.64
CA LEU A 107 -14.97 3.41 6.85
C LEU A 107 -16.34 4.07 7.09
N ARG A 108 -16.46 4.92 8.11
CA ARG A 108 -17.71 5.56 8.58
C ARG A 108 -18.78 4.55 8.95
N VAL A 109 -18.38 3.49 9.64
CA VAL A 109 -19.26 2.43 10.14
C VAL A 109 -19.03 2.20 11.62
N PRO A 110 -19.97 1.57 12.35
CA PRO A 110 -19.73 1.13 13.72
C PRO A 110 -18.62 0.08 13.80
N PRO A 111 -17.83 0.05 14.88
CA PRO A 111 -16.70 -0.89 15.03
C PRO A 111 -17.09 -2.38 14.97
N ASP A 112 -18.29 -2.74 15.39
CA ASP A 112 -18.85 -4.09 15.36
C ASP A 112 -19.14 -4.61 13.95
N LYS A 113 -19.08 -3.75 12.92
CA LYS A 113 -19.22 -4.12 11.51
C LYS A 113 -17.90 -4.28 10.79
N VAL A 114 -16.80 -4.06 11.46
CA VAL A 114 -15.45 -4.20 10.89
C VAL A 114 -14.91 -5.58 11.28
N GLU A 115 -14.48 -6.33 10.29
CA GLU A 115 -13.89 -7.66 10.46
C GLU A 115 -12.43 -7.64 10.02
N ILE A 116 -11.60 -8.47 10.67
CA ILE A 116 -10.25 -8.77 10.20
C ILE A 116 -10.39 -9.90 9.17
N LEU A 117 -9.97 -9.64 7.94
CA LEU A 117 -10.14 -10.56 6.82
C LEU A 117 -8.86 -11.32 6.48
N ALA A 118 -7.70 -10.74 6.77
CA ALA A 118 -6.40 -11.34 6.55
C ALA A 118 -5.35 -10.65 7.40
N GLU A 119 -4.27 -11.37 7.71
CA GLU A 119 -3.16 -10.79 8.46
C GLU A 119 -1.79 -11.32 8.00
N THR A 120 -0.79 -10.49 8.19
CA THR A 120 0.63 -10.82 8.12
C THR A 120 1.28 -10.34 9.42
N PRO A 121 2.55 -10.68 9.71
CA PRO A 121 3.23 -10.17 10.89
C PRO A 121 3.29 -8.64 10.99
N PHE A 122 3.15 -7.94 9.86
CA PHE A 122 3.28 -6.47 9.79
C PHE A 122 1.98 -5.74 9.47
N PHE A 123 1.02 -6.40 8.83
CA PHE A 123 -0.22 -5.78 8.37
C PHE A 123 -1.43 -6.60 8.79
N LYS A 124 -2.51 -5.89 9.11
CA LYS A 124 -3.86 -6.46 9.20
C LYS A 124 -4.75 -5.82 8.15
N VAL A 125 -5.52 -6.65 7.46
CA VAL A 125 -6.52 -6.23 6.48
C VAL A 125 -7.88 -6.30 7.12
N PHE A 126 -8.49 -5.15 7.25
CA PHE A 126 -9.84 -5.00 7.79
C PHE A 126 -10.82 -4.76 6.65
N GLY A 127 -12.02 -5.24 6.80
CA GLY A 127 -13.07 -5.03 5.82
C GLY A 127 -14.43 -4.87 6.43
N THR A 128 -15.32 -4.28 5.65
CA THR A 128 -16.76 -4.21 5.94
C THR A 128 -17.55 -4.22 4.64
N VAL A 129 -18.73 -4.83 4.69
CA VAL A 129 -19.67 -4.80 3.56
C VAL A 129 -20.43 -3.48 3.59
N VAL A 130 -20.25 -2.66 2.57
CA VAL A 130 -20.96 -1.40 2.40
C VAL A 130 -22.09 -1.61 1.40
N MET A 131 -23.23 -0.99 1.67
CA MET A 131 -24.38 -0.95 0.78
C MET A 131 -24.52 0.44 0.16
N ASP A 132 -24.30 0.55 -1.14
CA ASP A 132 -24.58 1.76 -1.89
C ASP A 132 -26.02 1.77 -2.38
N LYS A 133 -26.74 2.85 -2.07
CA LYS A 133 -28.08 3.12 -2.58
C LYS A 133 -27.97 4.06 -3.78
N LYS A 134 -28.17 3.53 -4.99
CA LYS A 134 -28.22 4.32 -6.23
C LYS A 134 -29.66 4.56 -6.65
N LEU A 135 -29.91 5.63 -7.41
CA LEU A 135 -31.24 6.00 -7.96
C LEU A 135 -32.35 6.03 -6.88
N LEU A 136 -32.24 6.96 -5.92
CA LEU A 136 -33.25 7.17 -4.89
C LEU A 136 -33.62 5.88 -4.09
N GLY A 137 -32.64 4.93 -3.98
CA GLY A 137 -32.83 3.69 -3.21
C GLY A 137 -33.41 2.51 -3.99
N LEU A 138 -33.64 2.66 -5.31
CA LEU A 138 -34.19 1.58 -6.16
C LEU A 138 -33.15 0.52 -6.53
N LEU A 139 -31.85 0.88 -6.55
CA LEU A 139 -30.76 -0.03 -6.83
C LEU A 139 -29.82 -0.04 -5.62
N GLN A 140 -29.58 -1.25 -5.08
CA GLN A 140 -28.62 -1.47 -4.01
C GLN A 140 -27.48 -2.33 -4.55
N SER A 141 -26.24 -1.86 -4.42
CA SER A 141 -25.05 -2.65 -4.67
C SER A 141 -24.30 -2.89 -3.37
N LYS A 142 -23.83 -4.13 -3.18
CA LYS A 142 -22.97 -4.49 -2.06
C LYS A 142 -21.53 -4.49 -2.55
N HIS A 143 -20.63 -3.92 -1.79
CA HIS A 143 -19.20 -4.00 -2.07
C HIS A 143 -18.43 -4.16 -0.76
N LEU A 144 -17.24 -4.75 -0.84
CA LEU A 144 -16.35 -4.95 0.30
C LEU A 144 -15.32 -3.83 0.35
N ALA A 145 -15.45 -2.94 1.31
CA ALA A 145 -14.47 -1.89 1.54
C ALA A 145 -13.34 -2.42 2.44
N LEU A 146 -12.07 -2.21 1.99
CA LEU A 146 -10.90 -2.72 2.69
C LEU A 146 -10.01 -1.59 3.21
N ARG A 147 -9.37 -1.85 4.34
CA ARG A 147 -8.32 -1.02 4.93
C ARG A 147 -7.18 -1.92 5.37
N THR A 148 -5.98 -1.65 4.89
CA THR A 148 -4.77 -2.31 5.40
C THR A 148 -4.08 -1.38 6.38
N MET A 149 -3.83 -1.88 7.58
CA MET A 149 -3.20 -1.14 8.67
C MET A 149 -1.94 -1.84 9.13
N ASP A 150 -0.91 -1.07 9.41
CA ASP A 150 0.33 -1.60 9.99
C ASP A 150 0.25 -1.77 11.52
N SER A 151 1.30 -2.34 12.11
CA SER A 151 1.41 -2.55 13.55
C SER A 151 1.37 -1.27 14.39
N LYS A 152 1.67 -0.11 13.79
CA LYS A 152 1.63 1.21 14.43
C LYS A 152 0.24 1.88 14.37
N GLY A 153 -0.76 1.21 13.80
CA GLY A 153 -2.11 1.76 13.65
C GLY A 153 -2.27 2.73 12.48
N VAL A 154 -1.32 2.73 11.53
CA VAL A 154 -1.40 3.58 10.35
C VAL A 154 -2.10 2.83 9.21
N ILE A 155 -3.15 3.43 8.64
CA ILE A 155 -3.82 2.91 7.45
C ILE A 155 -2.92 3.17 6.24
N ARG A 156 -2.34 2.11 5.68
CA ARG A 156 -1.40 2.14 4.56
C ARG A 156 -2.07 2.01 3.20
N LEU A 157 -3.24 1.36 3.15
CA LEU A 157 -3.96 1.12 1.91
C LEU A 157 -5.46 1.22 2.15
N GLN A 158 -6.17 1.81 1.20
CA GLN A 158 -7.61 1.97 1.21
C GLN A 158 -8.17 1.51 -0.14
N ILE A 159 -9.06 0.53 -0.12
CA ILE A 159 -9.76 0.03 -1.30
C ILE A 159 -11.26 0.21 -1.04
N LYS A 160 -11.97 0.84 -1.97
CA LYS A 160 -13.41 1.10 -1.83
C LYS A 160 -14.24 -0.16 -2.07
N ASN A 161 -13.88 -0.89 -3.11
CA ASN A 161 -14.49 -2.15 -3.47
C ASN A 161 -13.37 -3.14 -3.77
N GLY A 162 -13.23 -4.20 -3.02
CA GLY A 162 -12.09 -5.09 -3.15
C GLY A 162 -12.39 -6.52 -2.81
N ALA A 163 -11.41 -7.36 -3.10
CA ALA A 163 -11.35 -8.75 -2.67
C ALA A 163 -10.01 -9.01 -1.99
N VAL A 164 -9.97 -10.01 -1.12
CA VAL A 164 -8.80 -10.36 -0.32
C VAL A 164 -8.62 -11.88 -0.30
N ARG A 165 -7.36 -12.32 -0.38
CA ARG A 165 -7.01 -13.73 -0.24
C ARG A 165 -5.72 -13.87 0.54
N GLU A 166 -5.79 -14.57 1.65
CA GLU A 166 -4.65 -14.97 2.45
C GLU A 166 -3.95 -16.17 1.81
N THR A 167 -2.62 -16.17 1.81
CA THR A 167 -1.81 -17.23 1.21
C THR A 167 -0.40 -17.24 1.83
N ARG A 168 0.49 -18.04 1.26
CA ARG A 168 1.94 -18.03 1.53
C ARG A 168 2.69 -17.59 0.30
N ALA A 169 3.93 -17.12 0.48
CA ALA A 169 4.75 -16.64 -0.64
C ALA A 169 4.88 -17.68 -1.76
N ALA A 170 5.07 -18.96 -1.43
CA ALA A 170 5.16 -20.05 -2.40
C ALA A 170 3.86 -20.28 -3.22
N GLU A 171 2.71 -19.87 -2.70
CA GLU A 171 1.40 -20.07 -3.33
C GLU A 171 0.79 -18.76 -3.86
N ALA A 172 1.50 -17.63 -3.70
CA ALA A 172 1.01 -16.31 -4.08
C ALA A 172 0.64 -16.23 -5.56
N GLU A 173 1.41 -16.86 -6.44
CA GLU A 173 1.11 -16.92 -7.88
C GLU A 173 -0.27 -17.52 -8.16
N LYS A 174 -0.59 -18.66 -7.54
CA LYS A 174 -1.91 -19.31 -7.69
C LYS A 174 -3.02 -18.42 -7.15
N ALA A 175 -2.79 -17.77 -6.02
CA ALA A 175 -3.75 -16.86 -5.40
C ALA A 175 -4.02 -15.62 -6.28
N ILE A 176 -2.98 -15.05 -6.89
CA ILE A 176 -3.08 -13.93 -7.85
C ILE A 176 -3.91 -14.35 -9.06
N ILE A 177 -3.55 -15.48 -9.70
CA ILE A 177 -4.27 -15.98 -10.89
C ILE A 177 -5.75 -16.18 -10.55
N ALA A 178 -6.04 -16.88 -9.45
CA ALA A 178 -7.41 -17.17 -9.06
C ALA A 178 -8.21 -15.90 -8.79
N LEU A 179 -7.64 -14.93 -8.07
CA LEU A 179 -8.32 -13.67 -7.75
C LEU A 179 -8.51 -12.80 -8.99
N ALA A 180 -7.52 -12.75 -9.89
CA ALA A 180 -7.61 -12.02 -11.15
C ALA A 180 -8.68 -12.60 -12.07
N GLU A 181 -8.79 -13.94 -12.17
CA GLU A 181 -9.82 -14.59 -13.00
C GLU A 181 -11.23 -14.44 -12.42
N GLU A 182 -11.37 -14.58 -11.09
CA GLU A 182 -12.65 -14.45 -10.40
C GLU A 182 -13.28 -13.06 -10.58
N HIS A 183 -12.44 -12.02 -10.66
CA HIS A 183 -12.87 -10.63 -10.73
C HIS A 183 -12.55 -9.95 -12.07
N ALA A 184 -12.16 -10.69 -13.09
CA ALA A 184 -11.97 -10.14 -14.41
C ALA A 184 -13.29 -9.59 -14.97
N SER A 185 -13.20 -8.46 -15.63
CA SER A 185 -14.29 -7.89 -16.41
C SER A 185 -13.95 -7.92 -17.90
N TYR A 186 -14.97 -7.73 -18.76
CA TYR A 186 -14.80 -7.69 -20.20
C TYR A 186 -15.34 -6.36 -20.72
N GLY A 187 -14.48 -5.57 -21.32
CA GLY A 187 -14.81 -4.32 -21.99
C GLY A 187 -14.56 -4.39 -23.49
N ASP A 188 -14.75 -3.28 -24.17
CA ASP A 188 -14.55 -3.18 -25.64
C ASP A 188 -13.10 -3.50 -26.06
N ALA A 189 -12.14 -3.26 -25.19
CA ALA A 189 -10.71 -3.56 -25.40
C ALA A 189 -10.31 -5.01 -25.01
N GLY A 190 -11.26 -5.85 -24.56
CA GLY A 190 -11.02 -7.22 -24.14
C GLY A 190 -11.12 -7.43 -22.62
N LYS A 191 -10.40 -8.44 -22.12
CA LYS A 191 -10.37 -8.79 -20.70
C LYS A 191 -9.60 -7.75 -19.91
N VAL A 192 -10.21 -7.26 -18.84
CA VAL A 192 -9.63 -6.33 -17.88
C VAL A 192 -9.51 -7.04 -16.53
N ILE A 193 -8.31 -7.09 -16.00
CA ILE A 193 -8.06 -7.64 -14.66
C ILE A 193 -8.17 -6.53 -13.60
N PRO A 194 -8.53 -6.87 -12.36
CA PRO A 194 -8.58 -5.90 -11.27
C PRO A 194 -7.18 -5.36 -10.92
N ASN A 195 -7.16 -4.21 -10.27
CA ASN A 195 -5.94 -3.66 -9.69
C ASN A 195 -5.46 -4.56 -8.56
N MET A 196 -4.30 -5.19 -8.74
CA MET A 196 -3.76 -6.16 -7.78
C MET A 196 -2.73 -5.53 -6.86
N MET A 197 -2.69 -6.00 -5.62
CA MET A 197 -1.68 -5.60 -4.63
C MET A 197 -1.27 -6.81 -3.81
N LEU A 198 -0.01 -6.82 -3.35
CA LEU A 198 0.55 -7.92 -2.59
C LEU A 198 1.15 -7.40 -1.28
N LEU A 199 0.76 -8.00 -0.17
CA LEU A 199 1.34 -7.72 1.14
C LEU A 199 2.26 -8.88 1.51
N THR A 200 3.52 -8.60 1.73
CA THR A 200 4.51 -9.58 2.16
C THR A 200 5.58 -8.95 3.02
N GLY A 201 5.93 -9.58 4.14
CA GLY A 201 6.84 -8.97 5.11
C GLY A 201 6.32 -7.59 5.52
N SER A 202 7.18 -6.58 5.42
CA SER A 202 6.85 -5.16 5.70
C SER A 202 6.50 -4.35 4.45
N LYS A 203 6.35 -5.01 3.28
CA LYS A 203 6.12 -4.35 1.99
C LYS A 203 4.66 -4.46 1.54
N ILE A 204 4.19 -3.40 0.91
CA ILE A 204 3.00 -3.38 0.08
C ILE A 204 3.49 -3.20 -1.36
N ILE A 205 3.29 -4.20 -2.19
CA ILE A 205 3.72 -4.20 -3.59
C ILE A 205 2.50 -3.87 -4.43
N ASP A 206 2.57 -2.76 -5.14
CA ASP A 206 1.53 -2.33 -6.06
C ASP A 206 1.76 -2.98 -7.43
N LEU A 207 0.84 -3.83 -7.84
CA LEU A 207 0.83 -4.53 -9.12
C LEU A 207 -0.24 -3.96 -10.05
N SER A 208 -0.76 -2.77 -9.74
CA SER A 208 -1.80 -2.11 -10.52
C SER A 208 -1.27 -1.60 -11.87
N GLY A 209 -2.18 -1.43 -12.82
CA GLY A 209 -1.83 -0.87 -14.14
C GLY A 209 -1.17 -1.86 -15.09
N LEU A 210 -0.97 -3.12 -14.70
CA LEU A 210 -0.52 -4.19 -15.58
C LEU A 210 -1.69 -4.69 -16.44
N LEU A 211 -1.37 -5.03 -17.69
CA LEU A 211 -2.41 -5.28 -18.70
C LEU A 211 -3.02 -6.69 -18.59
N ASP A 212 -2.26 -7.64 -18.09
CA ASP A 212 -2.69 -9.03 -18.01
C ASP A 212 -2.14 -9.76 -16.77
N THR A 213 -2.75 -10.90 -16.46
CA THR A 213 -2.38 -11.73 -15.32
C THR A 213 -0.93 -12.24 -15.38
N ALA A 214 -0.39 -12.46 -16.59
CA ALA A 214 0.98 -12.98 -16.73
C ALA A 214 2.00 -11.92 -16.29
N GLN A 215 1.78 -10.66 -16.61
CA GLN A 215 2.63 -9.54 -16.16
C GLN A 215 2.56 -9.38 -14.64
N VAL A 216 1.35 -9.47 -14.05
CA VAL A 216 1.17 -9.41 -12.59
C VAL A 216 1.94 -10.53 -11.90
N VAL A 217 1.82 -11.76 -12.40
CA VAL A 217 2.54 -12.92 -11.86
C VAL A 217 4.05 -12.77 -12.00
N ALA A 218 4.53 -12.31 -13.16
CA ALA A 218 5.96 -12.12 -13.40
C ALA A 218 6.57 -11.10 -12.42
N LEU A 219 5.90 -9.97 -12.21
CA LEU A 219 6.36 -8.96 -11.25
C LEU A 219 6.27 -9.47 -9.82
N ALA A 220 5.16 -10.11 -9.44
CA ALA A 220 5.00 -10.69 -8.10
C ALA A 220 6.08 -11.74 -7.80
N ARG A 221 6.44 -12.58 -8.78
CA ARG A 221 7.52 -13.58 -8.65
C ARG A 221 8.86 -12.91 -8.36
N THR A 222 9.20 -11.85 -9.08
CA THR A 222 10.44 -11.09 -8.86
C THR A 222 10.48 -10.49 -7.45
N GLU A 223 9.37 -9.91 -7.00
CA GLU A 223 9.27 -9.31 -5.66
C GLU A 223 9.31 -10.34 -4.52
N LEU A 224 8.86 -11.56 -4.79
CA LEU A 224 8.86 -12.66 -3.82
C LEU A 224 10.11 -13.52 -3.85
N GLU A 225 11.03 -13.30 -4.79
CA GLU A 225 12.23 -14.14 -4.97
C GLU A 225 13.06 -14.28 -3.69
N THR A 226 13.13 -13.23 -2.89
CA THR A 226 13.87 -13.21 -1.62
C THR A 226 13.01 -13.54 -0.39
N ALA A 227 11.72 -13.76 -0.56
CA ALA A 227 10.81 -14.06 0.55
C ALA A 227 10.88 -15.55 0.91
N PRO A 228 10.91 -15.92 2.20
CA PRO A 228 10.79 -17.31 2.60
C PRO A 228 9.48 -17.92 2.07
N PRO A 229 9.49 -19.18 1.54
CA PRO A 229 8.32 -19.80 0.91
C PRO A 229 7.07 -19.84 1.79
N ASP A 230 7.27 -20.04 3.10
CA ASP A 230 6.20 -20.11 4.10
C ASP A 230 5.75 -18.76 4.66
N SER A 231 6.31 -17.64 4.16
CA SER A 231 5.95 -16.30 4.64
C SER A 231 4.46 -16.02 4.42
N PRO A 232 3.74 -15.59 5.47
CA PRO A 232 2.38 -15.11 5.32
C PRO A 232 2.31 -13.97 4.31
N THR A 233 1.43 -14.13 3.35
CA THR A 233 1.27 -13.21 2.22
C THR A 233 -0.21 -12.97 1.98
N VAL A 234 -0.61 -11.76 1.62
CA VAL A 234 -1.99 -11.43 1.31
C VAL A 234 -2.07 -10.80 -0.07
N VAL A 235 -2.95 -11.32 -0.90
CA VAL A 235 -3.29 -10.75 -2.21
C VAL A 235 -4.57 -9.95 -2.08
N LEU A 236 -4.54 -8.72 -2.56
CA LEU A 236 -5.67 -7.81 -2.61
C LEU A 236 -6.01 -7.49 -4.07
N ALA A 237 -7.29 -7.33 -4.36
CA ALA A 237 -7.77 -6.83 -5.63
C ALA A 237 -8.68 -5.62 -5.42
N GLY A 238 -8.45 -4.54 -6.16
CA GLY A 238 -9.36 -3.39 -6.28
C GLY A 238 -10.27 -3.61 -7.48
N LEU A 239 -11.57 -3.57 -7.25
CA LEU A 239 -12.63 -3.91 -8.21
C LEU A 239 -13.36 -2.68 -8.76
N ASP A 240 -12.68 -1.53 -8.83
CA ASP A 240 -13.23 -0.24 -9.27
C ASP A 240 -13.34 -0.11 -10.79
#